data_0222182b054686606a766fd0c96e93fa
#
_entry.id   0222182b054686606a766fd0c96e93fa
#
_cell.length_a   1.000
_cell.length_b   1.000
_cell.length_c   1.000
_cell.angle_alpha   90.00
_cell.angle_beta   90.00
_cell.angle_gamma   90.00
#
_symmetry.space_group_name_H-M   'P 1'
#
loop_
_entity.id
_entity.type
_entity.pdbx_description
1 polymer ?
#
loop_
_entity_poly.entity_id
_entity_poly.type
_entity_poly.pdbx_seq_one_letter_code
_entity_poly.pdbx_strand_id
1 'polypeptide(L)'
;MSNDFSHKWLVFSLVAAGVFMSTLDSSIVNIALPPIMADLQVTLTVIEWVPMIYLLTVSSLLLTCGRLSDIKGRRLVYCGGFVVFSVGSLLCGIAGSASWLIASRAIQGVGAAMLMACSPALVVDAFPLAERGRALGMVGMVVAAGLTTGPALGGLILQHFSWRVIFYINVPIGMVVTVAALRILPRMPPVKRHEPLDWMGALLLA
;
A
#
# COMPACT_ATOMS: atom_id res chain seq x y z
N MET A 1 -31.70 -8.81 -0.96
CA MET A 1 -31.16 -8.15 0.25
C MET A 1 -29.97 -8.88 0.89
N SER A 2 -29.85 -10.21 0.90
CA SER A 2 -28.69 -10.91 1.51
C SER A 2 -27.39 -10.80 0.71
N ASN A 3 -27.44 -10.74 -0.62
CA ASN A 3 -26.25 -10.64 -1.48
C ASN A 3 -25.54 -9.29 -1.35
N ASP A 4 -26.28 -8.22 -1.09
CA ASP A 4 -25.74 -6.86 -0.99
C ASP A 4 -24.96 -6.65 0.33
N PHE A 5 -25.44 -7.27 1.42
CA PHE A 5 -24.76 -7.20 2.71
C PHE A 5 -23.41 -7.91 2.70
N SER A 6 -23.33 -9.11 2.12
CA SER A 6 -22.07 -9.87 2.03
C SER A 6 -21.06 -9.18 1.14
N HIS A 7 -21.48 -8.55 0.04
CA HIS A 7 -20.60 -7.90 -0.92
C HIS A 7 -19.86 -6.69 -0.31
N LYS A 8 -20.53 -5.81 0.45
CA LYS A 8 -19.88 -4.64 1.06
C LYS A 8 -18.76 -5.02 2.04
N TRP A 9 -18.96 -6.11 2.81
CA TRP A 9 -17.95 -6.60 3.74
C TRP A 9 -16.77 -7.28 3.03
N LEU A 10 -17.00 -7.95 1.90
CA LEU A 10 -15.93 -8.50 1.07
C LEU A 10 -15.05 -7.38 0.48
N VAL A 11 -15.67 -6.30 -0.04
CA VAL A 11 -14.93 -5.13 -0.51
C VAL A 11 -14.15 -4.49 0.63
N PHE A 12 -14.78 -4.33 1.81
CA PHE A 12 -14.11 -3.79 3.00
C PHE A 12 -12.89 -4.64 3.39
N SER A 13 -13.02 -5.97 3.42
CA SER A 13 -11.91 -6.87 3.77
C SER A 13 -10.74 -6.75 2.81
N LEU A 14 -11.00 -6.58 1.51
CA LEU A 14 -9.95 -6.31 0.52
C LEU A 14 -9.26 -4.97 0.78
N VAL A 15 -10.04 -3.92 1.03
CA VAL A 15 -9.50 -2.59 1.35
C VAL A 15 -8.69 -2.65 2.64
N ALA A 16 -9.22 -3.31 3.67
CA ALA A 16 -8.51 -3.50 4.94
C ALA A 16 -7.18 -4.23 4.75
N ALA A 17 -7.15 -5.29 3.93
CA ALA A 17 -5.91 -6.01 3.63
C ALA A 17 -4.86 -5.12 2.96
N GLY A 18 -5.24 -4.29 1.98
CA GLY A 18 -4.32 -3.38 1.30
C GLY A 18 -3.79 -2.28 2.21
N VAL A 19 -4.68 -1.65 2.99
CA VAL A 19 -4.32 -0.61 3.95
C VAL A 19 -3.43 -1.19 5.06
N PHE A 20 -3.81 -2.34 5.63
CA PHE A 20 -3.02 -3.02 6.66
C PHE A 20 -1.63 -3.36 6.16
N MET A 21 -1.52 -3.97 4.97
CA MET A 21 -0.25 -4.37 4.37
C MET A 21 0.68 -3.17 4.15
N SER A 22 0.19 -2.05 3.61
CA SER A 22 1.00 -0.86 3.35
C SER A 22 1.43 -0.14 4.63
N THR A 23 0.56 -0.08 5.65
CA THR A 23 0.88 0.55 6.94
C THR A 23 1.77 -0.33 7.82
N LEU A 24 1.54 -1.63 7.81
CA LEU A 24 2.41 -2.61 8.46
C LEU A 24 3.83 -2.53 7.90
N ASP A 25 3.96 -2.54 6.56
CA ASP A 25 5.26 -2.44 5.87
C ASP A 25 5.99 -1.14 6.23
N SER A 26 5.29 -0.01 6.26
CA SER A 26 5.87 1.27 6.69
C SER A 26 6.39 1.23 8.14
N SER A 27 5.67 0.56 9.03
CA SER A 27 6.01 0.50 10.46
C SER A 27 7.10 -0.53 10.77
N ILE A 28 7.03 -1.72 10.17
CA ILE A 28 7.93 -2.84 10.44
C ILE A 28 9.37 -2.54 10.00
N VAL A 29 9.55 -1.77 8.92
CA VAL A 29 10.87 -1.40 8.38
C VAL A 29 11.67 -0.55 9.37
N ASN A 30 11.01 0.28 10.19
CA ASN A 30 11.71 1.10 11.19
C ASN A 30 12.48 0.25 12.22
N ILE A 31 11.94 -0.90 12.61
CA ILE A 31 12.62 -1.83 13.52
C ILE A 31 13.77 -2.58 12.83
N ALA A 32 13.69 -2.72 11.51
CA ALA A 32 14.71 -3.39 10.72
C ALA A 32 15.90 -2.49 10.33
N LEU A 33 15.83 -1.18 10.53
CA LEU A 33 16.91 -0.26 10.13
C LEU A 33 18.28 -0.64 10.71
N PRO A 34 18.44 -0.94 12.02
CA PRO A 34 19.74 -1.31 12.58
C PRO A 34 20.35 -2.56 11.92
N PRO A 35 19.66 -3.71 11.81
CA PRO A 35 20.23 -4.88 11.15
C PRO A 35 20.45 -4.69 9.63
N ILE A 36 19.63 -3.89 8.94
CA ILE A 36 19.87 -3.54 7.53
C ILE A 36 21.15 -2.69 7.41
N MET A 37 21.32 -1.70 8.27
CA MET A 37 22.51 -0.84 8.31
C MET A 37 23.78 -1.67 8.51
N ALA A 38 23.74 -2.62 9.45
CA ALA A 38 24.86 -3.53 9.73
C ALA A 38 25.18 -4.46 8.55
N ASP A 39 24.14 -5.04 7.93
CA ASP A 39 24.31 -5.98 6.80
C ASP A 39 24.84 -5.28 5.54
N LEU A 40 24.33 -4.09 5.23
CA LEU A 40 24.73 -3.33 4.05
C LEU A 40 25.93 -2.41 4.29
N GLN A 41 26.47 -2.36 5.52
CA GLN A 41 27.64 -1.57 5.94
C GLN A 41 27.53 -0.08 5.56
N VAL A 42 26.38 0.55 5.83
CA VAL A 42 26.11 1.95 5.53
C VAL A 42 25.88 2.76 6.80
N THR A 43 25.98 4.09 6.66
CA THR A 43 25.74 5.03 7.77
C THR A 43 24.24 5.22 8.04
N LEU A 44 23.93 5.74 9.23
CA LEU A 44 22.55 6.07 9.62
C LEU A 44 21.89 7.02 8.61
N THR A 45 22.60 8.06 8.16
CA THR A 45 22.10 9.03 7.20
C THR A 45 21.65 8.40 5.88
N VAL A 46 22.34 7.34 5.44
CA VAL A 46 21.96 6.61 4.21
C VAL A 46 20.75 5.72 4.43
N ILE A 47 20.72 4.97 5.57
CA ILE A 47 19.64 4.02 5.79
C ILE A 47 18.30 4.69 6.10
N GLU A 48 18.29 5.90 6.66
CA GLU A 48 17.09 6.70 6.89
C GLU A 48 16.33 7.04 5.60
N TRP A 49 17.01 7.05 4.44
CA TRP A 49 16.34 7.20 3.15
C TRP A 49 15.40 6.04 2.81
N VAL A 50 15.59 4.86 3.39
CA VAL A 50 14.75 3.68 3.11
C VAL A 50 13.27 3.91 3.49
N PRO A 51 12.92 4.32 4.72
CA PRO A 51 11.55 4.70 5.04
C PRO A 51 11.14 6.04 4.41
N MET A 52 12.05 7.02 4.31
CA MET A 52 11.76 8.36 3.80
C MET A 52 11.30 8.33 2.35
N ILE A 53 12.02 7.65 1.46
CA ILE A 53 11.66 7.61 0.03
C ILE A 53 10.30 6.94 -0.20
N TYR A 54 9.95 5.93 0.60
CA TYR A 54 8.64 5.31 0.55
C TYR A 54 7.55 6.32 0.90
N LEU A 55 7.67 7.03 2.02
CA LEU A 55 6.68 8.02 2.46
C LEU A 55 6.60 9.20 1.50
N LEU A 56 7.73 9.70 0.99
CA LEU A 56 7.77 10.74 -0.03
C LEU A 56 7.03 10.31 -1.30
N THR A 57 7.30 9.10 -1.79
CA THR A 57 6.63 8.56 -2.98
C THR A 57 5.13 8.42 -2.76
N VAL A 58 4.71 7.90 -1.60
CA VAL A 58 3.30 7.76 -1.26
C VAL A 58 2.61 9.12 -1.24
N SER A 59 3.16 10.10 -0.52
CA SER A 59 2.54 11.42 -0.38
C SER A 59 2.49 12.18 -1.69
N SER A 60 3.57 12.16 -2.49
CA SER A 60 3.64 12.84 -3.79
C SER A 60 2.66 12.26 -4.81
N LEU A 61 2.47 10.94 -4.81
CA LEU A 61 1.64 10.28 -5.82
C LEU A 61 0.19 10.05 -5.39
N LEU A 62 -0.16 10.32 -4.14
CA LEU A 62 -1.49 10.03 -3.60
C LEU A 62 -2.62 10.66 -4.43
N LEU A 63 -2.51 11.95 -4.71
CA LEU A 63 -3.51 12.70 -5.49
C LEU A 63 -3.53 12.26 -6.96
N THR A 64 -2.35 12.04 -7.54
CA THR A 64 -2.22 11.57 -8.92
C THR A 64 -2.82 10.18 -9.11
N CYS A 65 -2.56 9.26 -8.18
CA CYS A 65 -3.15 7.92 -8.17
C CYS A 65 -4.66 7.96 -7.95
N GLY A 66 -5.15 8.87 -7.11
CA GLY A 66 -6.58 9.10 -6.92
C GLY A 66 -7.24 9.51 -8.24
N ARG A 67 -6.71 10.52 -8.92
CA ARG A 67 -7.19 10.94 -10.23
C ARG A 67 -7.08 9.85 -11.29
N LEU A 68 -5.98 9.11 -11.30
CA LEU A 68 -5.80 7.96 -12.22
C LEU A 68 -6.88 6.90 -11.99
N SER A 69 -7.26 6.66 -10.74
CA SER A 69 -8.31 5.70 -10.38
C SER A 69 -9.69 6.12 -10.88
N ASP A 70 -9.98 7.41 -10.90
CA ASP A 70 -11.23 7.93 -11.44
C ASP A 70 -11.28 7.82 -12.97
N ILE A 71 -10.13 7.99 -13.67
CA ILE A 71 -10.03 7.93 -15.13
C ILE A 71 -9.99 6.48 -15.64
N LYS A 72 -9.16 5.63 -15.05
CA LYS A 72 -8.94 4.24 -15.51
C LYS A 72 -9.83 3.21 -14.83
N GLY A 73 -10.54 3.62 -13.77
CA GLY A 73 -11.37 2.75 -12.94
C GLY A 73 -10.63 2.22 -11.71
N ARG A 74 -11.29 2.32 -10.56
CA ARG A 74 -10.72 2.02 -9.23
C ARG A 74 -10.20 0.59 -9.11
N ARG A 75 -10.92 -0.38 -9.67
CA ARG A 75 -10.51 -1.79 -9.67
C ARG A 75 -9.13 -1.99 -10.31
N LEU A 76 -8.92 -1.40 -11.50
CA LEU A 76 -7.67 -1.59 -12.24
C LEU A 76 -6.49 -0.98 -11.50
N VAL A 77 -6.65 0.24 -10.99
CA VAL A 77 -5.60 0.93 -10.24
C VAL A 77 -5.33 0.21 -8.92
N TYR A 78 -6.36 -0.24 -8.21
CA TYR A 78 -6.21 -0.96 -6.95
C TYR A 78 -5.50 -2.31 -7.12
N CYS A 79 -5.91 -3.13 -8.10
CA CYS A 79 -5.23 -4.39 -8.39
C CYS A 79 -3.78 -4.17 -8.87
N GLY A 80 -3.57 -3.15 -9.73
CA GLY A 80 -2.22 -2.74 -10.14
C GLY A 80 -1.35 -2.32 -8.96
N GLY A 81 -1.94 -1.63 -7.97
CA GLY A 81 -1.27 -1.24 -6.73
C GLY A 81 -0.70 -2.43 -5.97
N PHE A 82 -1.48 -3.52 -5.82
CA PHE A 82 -0.97 -4.75 -5.18
C PHE A 82 0.17 -5.39 -5.97
N VAL A 83 0.08 -5.43 -7.30
CA VAL A 83 1.14 -5.99 -8.13
C VAL A 83 2.42 -5.17 -7.99
N VAL A 84 2.34 -3.84 -8.14
CA VAL A 84 3.50 -2.94 -8.01
C VAL A 84 4.08 -3.01 -6.60
N PHE A 85 3.24 -3.03 -5.56
CA PHE A 85 3.69 -3.17 -4.17
C PHE A 85 4.42 -4.49 -3.94
N SER A 86 3.87 -5.61 -4.42
CA SER A 86 4.48 -6.95 -4.27
C SER A 86 5.79 -7.08 -5.01
N VAL A 87 5.87 -6.55 -6.24
CA VAL A 87 7.12 -6.50 -7.02
C VAL A 87 8.15 -5.64 -6.31
N GLY A 88 7.78 -4.44 -5.85
CA GLY A 88 8.66 -3.57 -5.06
C GLY A 88 9.15 -4.25 -3.78
N SER A 89 8.28 -4.98 -3.08
CA SER A 89 8.65 -5.77 -1.91
C SER A 89 9.65 -6.88 -2.24
N LEU A 90 9.42 -7.61 -3.33
CA LEU A 90 10.36 -8.64 -3.79
C LEU A 90 11.73 -8.04 -4.08
N LEU A 91 11.78 -6.91 -4.78
CA LEU A 91 13.02 -6.18 -5.08
C LEU A 91 13.72 -5.69 -3.82
N CYS A 92 12.98 -5.26 -2.79
CA CYS A 92 13.54 -4.92 -1.48
C CYS A 92 14.18 -6.15 -0.80
N GLY A 93 13.51 -7.30 -0.85
CA GLY A 93 14.00 -8.53 -0.23
C GLY A 93 15.29 -9.08 -0.85
N ILE A 94 15.52 -8.88 -2.15
CA ILE A 94 16.74 -9.29 -2.85
C ILE A 94 17.83 -8.20 -2.87
N ALA A 95 17.62 -7.05 -2.19
CA ALA A 95 18.56 -5.96 -2.22
C ALA A 95 19.94 -6.35 -1.65
N GLY A 96 20.98 -6.10 -2.44
CA GLY A 96 22.38 -6.30 -2.05
C GLY A 96 23.12 -4.99 -1.73
N SER A 97 22.45 -3.82 -1.87
CA SER A 97 23.01 -2.51 -1.56
C SER A 97 21.91 -1.53 -1.09
N ALA A 98 22.31 -0.50 -0.34
CA ALA A 98 21.38 0.52 0.12
C ALA A 98 20.72 1.28 -1.04
N SER A 99 21.48 1.62 -2.08
CA SER A 99 20.93 2.31 -3.26
C SER A 99 19.86 1.48 -3.96
N TRP A 100 20.08 0.16 -4.10
CA TRP A 100 19.07 -0.76 -4.62
C TRP A 100 17.84 -0.80 -3.73
N LEU A 101 18.02 -0.90 -2.42
CA LEU A 101 16.92 -0.94 -1.45
C LEU A 101 16.10 0.35 -1.52
N ILE A 102 16.74 1.52 -1.54
CA ILE A 102 16.09 2.82 -1.65
C ILE A 102 15.28 2.92 -2.95
N ALA A 103 15.86 2.54 -4.10
CA ALA A 103 15.15 2.54 -5.37
C ALA A 103 13.94 1.59 -5.37
N SER A 104 14.09 0.41 -4.79
CA SER A 104 13.02 -0.58 -4.65
C SER A 104 11.90 -0.08 -3.73
N ARG A 105 12.23 0.67 -2.67
CA ARG A 105 11.29 1.33 -1.77
C ARG A 105 10.47 2.41 -2.49
N ALA A 106 11.07 3.15 -3.42
CA ALA A 106 10.32 4.08 -4.25
C ALA A 106 9.27 3.34 -5.10
N ILE A 107 9.65 2.24 -5.76
CA ILE A 107 8.72 1.42 -6.55
C ILE A 107 7.58 0.89 -5.66
N GLN A 108 7.92 0.37 -4.47
CA GLN A 108 6.94 -0.12 -3.51
C GLN A 108 5.99 1.00 -3.04
N GLY A 109 6.52 2.20 -2.84
CA GLY A 109 5.76 3.42 -2.51
C GLY A 109 4.72 3.80 -3.58
N VAL A 110 5.04 3.62 -4.86
CA VAL A 110 4.05 3.79 -5.96
C VAL A 110 2.86 2.84 -5.77
N GLY A 111 3.13 1.56 -5.51
CA GLY A 111 2.07 0.59 -5.23
C GLY A 111 1.22 0.96 -4.02
N ALA A 112 1.85 1.40 -2.92
CA ALA A 112 1.16 1.86 -1.73
C ALA A 112 0.29 3.10 -1.99
N ALA A 113 0.79 4.08 -2.75
CA ALA A 113 0.02 5.26 -3.16
C ALA A 113 -1.24 4.87 -3.94
N MET A 114 -1.14 3.93 -4.88
CA MET A 114 -2.29 3.41 -5.63
C MET A 114 -3.32 2.74 -4.70
N LEU A 115 -2.88 1.93 -3.75
CA LEU A 115 -3.75 1.28 -2.78
C LEU A 115 -4.45 2.29 -1.86
N MET A 116 -3.69 3.21 -1.27
CA MET A 116 -4.21 4.19 -0.32
C MET A 116 -5.15 5.20 -0.99
N ALA A 117 -4.85 5.63 -2.21
CA ALA A 117 -5.69 6.55 -2.97
C ALA A 117 -7.06 5.95 -3.34
N CYS A 118 -7.12 4.65 -3.67
CA CYS A 118 -8.36 3.98 -4.03
C CYS A 118 -9.21 3.56 -2.83
N SER A 119 -8.59 3.32 -1.66
CA SER A 119 -9.22 2.70 -0.50
C SER A 119 -10.47 3.44 0.01
N PRO A 120 -10.46 4.76 0.26
CA PRO A 120 -11.64 5.47 0.71
C PRO A 120 -12.77 5.45 -0.31
N ALA A 121 -12.43 5.57 -1.59
CA ALA A 121 -13.40 5.60 -2.67
C ALA A 121 -14.12 4.24 -2.84
N LEU A 122 -13.37 3.12 -2.76
CA LEU A 122 -13.95 1.77 -2.80
C LEU A 122 -14.89 1.52 -1.63
N VAL A 123 -14.56 2.01 -0.43
CA VAL A 123 -15.44 1.91 0.75
C VAL A 123 -16.70 2.73 0.56
N VAL A 124 -16.58 3.97 0.11
CA VAL A 124 -17.73 4.86 -0.13
C VAL A 124 -18.69 4.29 -1.18
N ASP A 125 -18.16 3.63 -2.21
CA ASP A 125 -18.99 3.00 -3.25
C ASP A 125 -19.72 1.74 -2.76
N ALA A 126 -19.08 0.98 -1.87
CA ALA A 126 -19.63 -0.28 -1.38
C ALA A 126 -20.66 -0.11 -0.25
N PHE A 127 -20.60 1.00 0.50
CA PHE A 127 -21.44 1.21 1.67
C PHE A 127 -22.56 2.23 1.44
N PRO A 128 -23.77 1.96 1.99
CA PRO A 128 -24.86 2.95 1.99
C PRO A 128 -24.45 4.23 2.70
N LEU A 129 -25.05 5.36 2.30
CA LEU A 129 -24.68 6.70 2.81
C LEU A 129 -24.66 6.78 4.35
N ALA A 130 -25.63 6.14 5.02
CA ALA A 130 -25.74 6.12 6.49
C ALA A 130 -24.60 5.38 7.20
N GLU A 131 -23.91 4.46 6.51
CA GLU A 131 -22.86 3.62 7.08
C GLU A 131 -21.43 4.07 6.68
N ARG A 132 -21.29 5.01 5.73
CA ARG A 132 -19.98 5.42 5.18
C ARG A 132 -19.03 5.95 6.25
N GLY A 133 -19.51 6.79 7.15
CA GLY A 133 -18.69 7.34 8.24
C GLY A 133 -18.13 6.24 9.14
N ARG A 134 -18.95 5.23 9.49
CA ARG A 134 -18.51 4.07 10.27
C ARG A 134 -17.49 3.23 9.50
N ALA A 135 -17.73 2.98 8.22
CA ALA A 135 -16.83 2.19 7.39
C ALA A 135 -15.46 2.86 7.22
N LEU A 136 -15.43 4.19 6.98
CA LEU A 136 -14.19 4.96 6.93
C LEU A 136 -13.47 5.00 8.29
N GLY A 137 -14.21 5.10 9.39
CA GLY A 137 -13.65 4.98 10.75
C GLY A 137 -12.98 3.62 11.00
N MET A 138 -13.58 2.52 10.49
CA MET A 138 -12.97 1.19 10.56
C MET A 138 -11.68 1.10 9.71
N VAL A 139 -11.58 1.79 8.57
CA VAL A 139 -10.31 1.89 7.82
C VAL A 139 -9.23 2.57 8.68
N GLY A 140 -9.58 3.62 9.42
CA GLY A 140 -8.67 4.26 10.38
C GLY A 140 -8.18 3.29 11.48
N MET A 141 -9.05 2.41 11.98
CA MET A 141 -8.64 1.36 12.93
C MET A 141 -7.68 0.35 12.30
N VAL A 142 -7.87 0.00 11.02
CA VAL A 142 -6.94 -0.87 10.29
C VAL A 142 -5.56 -0.22 10.15
N VAL A 143 -5.51 1.09 9.84
CA VAL A 143 -4.24 1.85 9.83
C VAL A 143 -3.54 1.77 11.19
N ALA A 144 -4.25 2.06 12.27
CA ALA A 144 -3.70 2.00 13.61
C ALA A 144 -3.21 0.59 13.97
N ALA A 145 -3.97 -0.44 13.60
CA ALA A 145 -3.57 -1.84 13.78
C ALA A 145 -2.28 -2.17 13.02
N GLY A 146 -2.15 -1.74 11.75
CA GLY A 146 -0.92 -1.93 10.96
C GLY A 146 0.30 -1.28 11.60
N LEU A 147 0.16 -0.03 12.03
CA LEU A 147 1.24 0.72 12.67
C LEU A 147 1.66 0.12 14.02
N THR A 148 0.72 -0.35 14.83
CA THR A 148 1.03 -0.93 16.16
C THR A 148 1.54 -2.37 16.08
N THR A 149 1.09 -3.14 15.09
CA THR A 149 1.53 -4.52 14.89
C THR A 149 2.94 -4.62 14.30
N GLY A 150 3.36 -3.60 13.52
CA GLY A 150 4.66 -3.59 12.84
C GLY A 150 5.85 -3.86 13.76
N PRO A 151 6.04 -3.11 14.86
CA PRO A 151 7.14 -3.33 15.77
C PRO A 151 7.15 -4.73 16.40
N ALA A 152 5.99 -5.25 16.80
CA ALA A 152 5.88 -6.59 17.39
C ALA A 152 6.25 -7.70 16.41
N LEU A 153 5.67 -7.66 15.20
CA LEU A 153 5.99 -8.63 14.15
C LEU A 153 7.43 -8.48 13.66
N GLY A 154 7.92 -7.25 13.50
CA GLY A 154 9.29 -6.99 13.10
C GLY A 154 10.29 -7.56 14.10
N GLY A 155 10.08 -7.33 15.39
CA GLY A 155 10.90 -7.90 16.43
C GLY A 155 10.93 -9.43 16.41
N LEU A 156 9.77 -10.09 16.26
CA LEU A 156 9.68 -11.55 16.15
C LEU A 156 10.41 -12.09 14.92
N ILE A 157 10.25 -11.45 13.77
CA ILE A 157 10.91 -11.88 12.54
C ILE A 157 12.43 -11.74 12.67
N LEU A 158 12.90 -10.61 13.18
CA LEU A 158 14.33 -10.33 13.29
C LEU A 158 15.05 -11.18 14.32
N GLN A 159 14.35 -11.77 15.29
CA GLN A 159 14.93 -12.75 16.23
C GLN A 159 15.31 -14.07 15.56
N HIS A 160 14.61 -14.49 14.51
CA HIS A 160 14.73 -15.83 13.94
C HIS A 160 15.11 -15.82 12.46
N PHE A 161 14.91 -14.70 11.77
CA PHE A 161 15.09 -14.59 10.33
C PHE A 161 15.86 -13.33 9.93
N SER A 162 16.34 -13.32 8.69
CA SER A 162 16.92 -12.10 8.10
C SER A 162 15.87 -11.00 7.93
N TRP A 163 16.30 -9.74 7.99
CA TRP A 163 15.47 -8.56 7.70
C TRP A 163 14.75 -8.64 6.34
N ARG A 164 15.30 -9.39 5.40
CA ARG A 164 14.71 -9.60 4.06
C ARG A 164 13.33 -10.24 4.11
N VAL A 165 13.06 -11.07 5.12
CA VAL A 165 11.77 -11.75 5.31
C VAL A 165 10.63 -10.75 5.54
N ILE A 166 10.91 -9.60 6.13
CA ILE A 166 9.93 -8.51 6.34
C ILE A 166 9.31 -8.09 5.00
N PHE A 167 10.10 -8.05 3.95
CA PHE A 167 9.62 -7.72 2.61
C PHE A 167 8.98 -8.93 1.92
N TYR A 168 9.55 -10.12 2.05
CA TYR A 168 9.01 -11.31 1.40
C TYR A 168 7.60 -11.69 1.85
N ILE A 169 7.21 -11.38 3.08
CA ILE A 169 5.85 -11.64 3.59
C ILE A 169 4.79 -10.92 2.74
N ASN A 170 5.07 -9.74 2.23
CA ASN A 170 4.14 -8.97 1.41
C ASN A 170 3.83 -9.64 0.07
N VAL A 171 4.75 -10.44 -0.47
CA VAL A 171 4.60 -11.05 -1.80
C VAL A 171 3.45 -12.06 -1.85
N PRO A 172 3.40 -13.11 -1.00
CA PRO A 172 2.29 -14.04 -1.02
C PRO A 172 0.95 -13.39 -0.64
N ILE A 173 0.95 -12.46 0.31
CA ILE A 173 -0.26 -11.73 0.70
C ILE A 173 -0.77 -10.91 -0.50
N GLY A 174 0.11 -10.14 -1.14
CA GLY A 174 -0.24 -9.33 -2.29
C GLY A 174 -0.76 -10.15 -3.48
N MET A 175 -0.19 -11.34 -3.75
CA MET A 175 -0.69 -12.24 -4.78
C MET A 175 -2.11 -12.74 -4.47
N VAL A 176 -2.34 -13.22 -3.26
CA VAL A 176 -3.66 -13.71 -2.83
C VAL A 176 -4.71 -12.61 -2.91
N VAL A 177 -4.39 -11.41 -2.37
CA VAL A 177 -5.32 -10.29 -2.37
C VAL A 177 -5.54 -9.74 -3.78
N THR A 178 -4.54 -9.74 -4.66
CA THR A 178 -4.72 -9.37 -6.07
C THR A 178 -5.73 -10.28 -6.75
N VAL A 179 -5.58 -11.60 -6.61
CA VAL A 179 -6.52 -12.57 -7.20
C VAL A 179 -7.93 -12.38 -6.61
N ALA A 180 -8.05 -12.18 -5.32
CA ALA A 180 -9.32 -11.92 -4.66
C ALA A 180 -9.95 -10.60 -5.15
N ALA A 181 -9.17 -9.52 -5.26
CA ALA A 181 -9.64 -8.23 -5.76
C ALA A 181 -10.12 -8.31 -7.21
N LEU A 182 -9.41 -9.05 -8.06
CA LEU A 182 -9.84 -9.28 -9.44
C LEU A 182 -11.16 -10.07 -9.56
N ARG A 183 -11.51 -10.87 -8.57
CA ARG A 183 -12.77 -11.63 -8.57
C ARG A 183 -13.93 -10.88 -7.91
N ILE A 184 -13.64 -10.14 -6.85
CA ILE A 184 -14.66 -9.53 -5.97
C ILE A 184 -15.01 -8.10 -6.42
N LEU A 185 -14.00 -7.29 -6.81
CA LEU A 185 -14.26 -5.90 -7.17
C LEU A 185 -15.00 -5.80 -8.51
N PRO A 186 -16.16 -5.11 -8.55
CA PRO A 186 -16.91 -4.93 -9.78
C PRO A 186 -16.11 -4.09 -10.79
N ARG A 187 -16.35 -4.35 -12.07
CA ARG A 187 -15.85 -3.50 -13.17
C ARG A 187 -16.70 -2.22 -13.19
N MET A 188 -16.32 -1.24 -12.40
CA MET A 188 -16.96 0.07 -12.48
C MET A 188 -16.47 0.81 -13.73
N PRO A 189 -17.37 1.39 -14.52
CA PRO A 189 -16.97 2.23 -15.63
C PRO A 189 -16.22 3.45 -15.08
N PRO A 190 -15.21 3.95 -15.80
CA PRO A 190 -14.51 5.17 -15.38
C PRO A 190 -15.49 6.32 -15.25
N VAL A 191 -15.28 7.16 -14.23
CA VAL A 191 -16.08 8.37 -14.05
C VAL A 191 -15.77 9.29 -15.22
N LYS A 192 -16.73 9.50 -16.12
CA LYS A 192 -16.61 10.40 -17.28
C LYS A 192 -16.53 11.86 -16.80
N ARG A 193 -15.38 12.28 -16.28
CA ARG A 193 -15.05 13.70 -16.17
C ARG A 193 -14.13 14.05 -17.33
N HIS A 194 -14.55 14.98 -18.16
CA HIS A 194 -13.86 15.42 -19.37
C HIS A 194 -12.63 16.31 -19.11
N GLU A 195 -12.12 16.34 -17.90
CA GLU A 195 -10.95 17.15 -17.57
C GLU A 195 -9.68 16.30 -17.74
N PRO A 196 -8.70 16.76 -18.56
CA PRO A 196 -7.43 16.08 -18.71
C PRO A 196 -6.64 16.07 -17.40
N LEU A 197 -5.74 15.11 -17.26
CA LEU A 197 -4.78 15.08 -16.15
C LEU A 197 -3.92 16.34 -16.21
N ASP A 198 -3.96 17.13 -15.15
CA ASP A 198 -3.03 18.24 -14.96
C ASP A 198 -1.68 17.70 -14.51
N TRP A 199 -0.85 17.33 -15.51
CA TRP A 199 0.50 16.81 -15.28
C TRP A 199 1.41 17.86 -14.64
N MET A 200 1.15 19.16 -14.92
CA MET A 200 1.96 20.24 -14.38
C MET A 200 1.67 20.48 -12.90
N GLY A 201 0.38 20.46 -12.52
CA GLY A 201 -0.02 20.50 -11.11
C GLY A 201 0.44 19.28 -10.33
N ALA A 202 0.39 18.07 -10.92
CA ALA A 202 0.91 16.86 -10.30
C ALA A 202 2.42 16.91 -10.06
N LEU A 203 3.19 17.51 -11.00
CA LEU A 203 4.64 17.64 -10.90
C LEU A 203 5.06 18.72 -9.86
N LEU A 204 4.27 19.78 -9.73
CA LEU A 204 4.51 20.85 -8.75
C LEU A 204 4.18 20.43 -7.31
N LEU A 205 3.34 19.41 -7.13
CA LEU A 205 2.96 18.88 -5.82
C LEU A 205 3.84 17.68 -5.37
N ALA A 206 4.68 17.15 -6.25
CA ALA A 206 5.60 16.05 -5.98
C ALA A 206 6.96 16.56 -5.47
#